data_b62e2ee528001ec36fa0f38f4443577c
#
_entry.id   b62e2ee528001ec36fa0f38f4443577c
#
_cell.length_a   1.000
_cell.length_b   1.000
_cell.length_c   1.000
_cell.angle_alpha   90.00
_cell.angle_beta   90.00
_cell.angle_gamma   90.00
#
_symmetry.space_group_name_H-M   'P 1'
#
loop_
_entity.id
_entity.type
_entity.pdbx_description
1 polymer ?
#
loop_
_entity_poly.entity_id
_entity_poly.type
_entity_poly.pdbx_seq_one_letter_code
_entity_poly.pdbx_strand_id
1 'polypeptide(L)'
;MLESLAHRGPDDQHHHADALASIGARRLSIIDLEGGRQPMLDDDSGCVIVFNGEIYNYQELISELQAAGHRFATKSDTEVIVHAWEQWGEACVERFRGMFAFVLWDRNRQTLFMARDRMGVKPLYYALLADGTLLFGSELKSLLAYRGPHGAAREPDGRRDREQGQGGCGADS
;
A
#
# COMPACT_ATOMS: atom_id res chain seq x y z
N MET A 1 10.04 7.21 -3.94
CA MET A 1 8.62 7.01 -3.57
C MET A 1 8.28 7.63 -2.22
N LEU A 2 8.91 7.29 -1.10
CA LEU A 2 8.57 7.86 0.22
C LEU A 2 8.73 9.39 0.28
N GLU A 3 9.76 9.95 -0.34
CA GLU A 3 9.97 11.41 -0.37
C GLU A 3 8.81 12.16 -1.03
N SER A 4 8.17 11.59 -2.04
CA SER A 4 7.01 12.21 -2.69
C SER A 4 5.77 12.30 -1.80
N LEU A 5 5.76 11.58 -0.66
CA LEU A 5 4.70 11.58 0.35
C LEU A 5 5.02 12.47 1.55
N ALA A 6 6.10 13.27 1.52
CA ALA A 6 6.54 14.10 2.65
C ALA A 6 5.47 15.04 3.20
N HIS A 7 4.58 15.56 2.33
CA HIS A 7 3.47 16.45 2.73
C HIS A 7 2.37 15.75 3.54
N ARG A 8 2.28 14.40 3.45
CA ARG A 8 1.33 13.58 4.21
C ARG A 8 1.83 13.18 5.59
N GLY A 9 3.14 13.06 5.73
CA GLY A 9 3.79 12.64 6.97
C GLY A 9 5.19 13.25 7.04
N PRO A 10 5.30 14.51 7.48
CA PRO A 10 6.60 15.17 7.59
C PRO A 10 7.42 14.64 8.75
N ASP A 11 6.77 14.08 9.79
CA ASP A 11 7.40 13.88 11.10
C ASP A 11 8.17 12.56 11.17
N ASP A 12 7.72 11.53 10.48
CA ASP A 12 8.33 10.21 10.59
C ASP A 12 8.33 9.43 9.26
N GLN A 13 9.43 8.71 9.03
CA GLN A 13 9.61 7.86 7.87
C GLN A 13 10.32 6.57 8.26
N HIS A 14 9.65 5.46 8.06
CA HIS A 14 10.25 4.16 8.25
C HIS A 14 10.06 3.29 7.00
N HIS A 15 10.97 2.34 6.85
CA HIS A 15 10.84 1.31 5.82
C HIS A 15 11.40 -0.02 6.35
N HIS A 16 10.84 -1.09 5.80
CA HIS A 16 11.35 -2.44 5.91
C HIS A 16 11.72 -2.93 4.53
N ALA A 17 12.83 -3.63 4.40
CA ALA A 17 13.23 -4.23 3.15
C ALA A 17 13.84 -5.62 3.39
N ASP A 18 13.44 -6.57 2.58
CA ASP A 18 14.04 -7.90 2.47
C ASP A 18 14.42 -8.19 1.01
N ALA A 19 14.73 -9.44 0.68
CA ALA A 19 15.13 -9.84 -0.66
C ALA A 19 14.02 -9.70 -1.72
N LEU A 20 12.75 -9.70 -1.31
CA LEU A 20 11.59 -9.74 -2.21
C LEU A 20 10.70 -8.51 -2.11
N ALA A 21 10.67 -7.83 -0.96
CA ALA A 21 9.77 -6.72 -0.71
C ALA A 21 10.47 -5.53 -0.06
N SER A 22 10.06 -4.32 -0.44
CA SER A 22 10.43 -3.08 0.22
C SER A 22 9.18 -2.27 0.50
N ILE A 23 8.84 -2.13 1.78
CA ILE A 23 7.60 -1.51 2.24
C ILE A 23 7.94 -0.35 3.15
N GLY A 24 7.34 0.79 2.91
CA GLY A 24 7.60 1.97 3.71
C GLY A 24 6.36 2.80 3.95
N ALA A 25 6.38 3.54 5.06
CA ALA A 25 5.33 4.45 5.45
C ALA A 25 5.88 5.82 5.83
N ARG A 26 5.06 6.84 5.63
CA ARG A 26 5.21 8.17 6.22
C ARG A 26 4.00 8.50 7.05
N ARG A 27 4.23 9.11 8.20
CA ARG A 27 3.19 9.42 9.18
C ARG A 27 3.27 10.88 9.63
N LEU A 28 2.08 11.45 9.86
CA LEU A 28 1.91 12.63 10.69
C LEU A 28 1.63 12.14 12.12
N SER A 29 2.53 12.36 13.03
CA SER A 29 2.42 11.92 14.43
C SER A 29 1.51 12.85 15.21
N ILE A 30 0.21 12.54 15.29
CA ILE A 30 -0.75 13.35 16.05
C ILE A 30 -1.04 12.75 17.43
N ILE A 31 -1.07 11.44 17.58
CA ILE A 31 -1.37 10.72 18.83
C ILE A 31 -0.66 9.36 18.80
N ASP A 32 -0.15 8.90 19.95
CA ASP A 32 0.48 7.60 20.21
C ASP A 32 1.81 7.33 19.47
N LEU A 33 2.90 7.69 20.18
CA LEU A 33 4.27 7.55 19.69
C LEU A 33 4.80 6.11 19.72
N GLU A 34 4.24 5.20 20.51
CA GLU A 34 4.78 3.84 20.70
C GLU A 34 4.00 2.73 19.99
N GLY A 35 2.67 2.83 19.92
CA GLY A 35 1.82 1.76 19.34
C GLY A 35 1.56 1.87 17.86
N GLY A 36 1.90 2.97 17.22
CA GLY A 36 1.49 3.28 15.85
C GLY A 36 2.62 3.36 14.82
N ARG A 37 3.81 2.84 15.10
CA ARG A 37 4.90 2.80 14.12
C ARG A 37 4.51 1.96 12.92
N GLN A 38 4.78 2.49 11.72
CA GLN A 38 4.57 1.78 10.46
C GLN A 38 5.80 1.94 9.55
N PRO A 39 6.20 0.88 8.83
CA PRO A 39 5.58 -0.46 8.83
C PRO A 39 5.58 -1.10 10.21
N MET A 40 4.47 -1.76 10.57
CA MET A 40 4.44 -2.63 11.74
C MET A 40 5.03 -3.97 11.34
N LEU A 41 6.00 -4.42 12.13
CA LEU A 41 6.61 -5.74 11.99
C LEU A 41 6.11 -6.60 13.13
N ASP A 42 5.60 -7.75 12.79
CA ASP A 42 5.31 -8.82 13.72
C ASP A 42 6.27 -9.98 13.43
N ASP A 43 7.23 -10.17 14.32
CA ASP A 43 8.27 -11.18 14.14
C ASP A 43 7.75 -12.61 14.39
N ASP A 44 6.69 -12.76 15.17
CA ASP A 44 6.09 -14.06 15.48
C ASP A 44 5.36 -14.62 14.23
N SER A 45 4.53 -13.80 13.58
CA SER A 45 3.84 -14.17 12.34
C SER A 45 4.71 -14.05 11.10
N GLY A 46 5.78 -13.27 11.17
CA GLY A 46 6.59 -12.92 10.00
C GLY A 46 5.93 -11.88 9.09
N CYS A 47 4.91 -11.19 9.55
CA CYS A 47 4.17 -10.21 8.77
C CYS A 47 4.74 -8.80 8.89
N VAL A 48 4.70 -8.06 7.77
CA VAL A 48 5.02 -6.64 7.69
C VAL A 48 3.82 -5.92 7.09
N ILE A 49 3.26 -4.93 7.78
CA ILE A 49 2.07 -4.23 7.32
C ILE A 49 2.27 -2.72 7.29
N VAL A 50 1.72 -2.09 6.26
CA VAL A 50 1.41 -0.66 6.19
C VAL A 50 -0.10 -0.47 6.06
N PHE A 51 -0.64 0.41 6.87
CA PHE A 51 -2.07 0.63 7.00
C PHE A 51 -2.40 2.12 7.02
N ASN A 52 -3.40 2.50 6.26
CA ASN A 52 -3.97 3.83 6.23
C ASN A 52 -5.48 3.73 6.44
N GLY A 53 -5.95 4.10 7.59
CA GLY A 53 -7.39 4.01 7.88
C GLY A 53 -7.71 3.82 9.35
N GLU A 54 -8.88 3.22 9.57
CA GLU A 54 -9.39 2.88 10.88
C GLU A 54 -10.37 1.70 10.77
N ILE A 55 -10.17 0.67 11.59
CA ILE A 55 -11.09 -0.46 11.73
C ILE A 55 -12.00 -0.20 12.93
N TYR A 56 -13.22 0.23 12.69
CA TYR A 56 -14.14 0.69 13.74
C TYR A 56 -14.52 -0.38 14.76
N ASN A 57 -14.59 -1.65 14.32
CA ASN A 57 -14.92 -2.78 15.16
C ASN A 57 -13.69 -3.52 15.71
N TYR A 58 -12.53 -2.87 15.78
CA TYR A 58 -11.27 -3.50 16.18
C TYR A 58 -11.34 -4.11 17.60
N GLN A 59 -12.05 -3.49 18.53
CA GLN A 59 -12.19 -4.01 19.89
C GLN A 59 -12.96 -5.34 19.97
N GLU A 60 -14.00 -5.48 19.14
CA GLU A 60 -14.77 -6.72 19.01
C GLU A 60 -13.85 -7.82 18.44
N LEU A 61 -13.07 -7.48 17.42
CA LEU A 61 -12.14 -8.39 16.77
C LEU A 61 -10.98 -8.80 17.70
N ILE A 62 -10.45 -7.89 18.52
CA ILE A 62 -9.46 -8.24 19.57
C ILE A 62 -10.02 -9.34 20.47
N SER A 63 -11.24 -9.17 20.94
CA SER A 63 -11.86 -10.15 21.85
C SER A 63 -12.03 -11.52 21.18
N GLU A 64 -12.44 -11.56 19.92
CA GLU A 64 -12.60 -12.79 19.13
C GLU A 64 -11.25 -13.47 18.87
N LEU A 65 -10.24 -12.71 18.47
CA LEU A 65 -8.91 -13.21 18.18
C LEU A 65 -8.20 -13.69 19.45
N GLN A 66 -8.37 -13.02 20.58
CA GLN A 66 -7.86 -13.49 21.87
C GLN A 66 -8.53 -14.81 22.30
N ALA A 67 -9.82 -14.96 22.07
CA ALA A 67 -10.51 -16.23 22.31
C ALA A 67 -10.02 -17.35 21.39
N ALA A 68 -9.51 -17.02 20.18
CA ALA A 68 -8.86 -17.96 19.27
C ALA A 68 -7.38 -18.22 19.63
N GLY A 69 -6.82 -17.57 20.65
CA GLY A 69 -5.48 -17.81 21.17
C GLY A 69 -4.43 -16.78 20.75
N HIS A 70 -4.79 -15.76 19.97
CA HIS A 70 -3.86 -14.69 19.60
C HIS A 70 -3.52 -13.79 20.80
N ARG A 71 -2.28 -13.32 20.83
CA ARG A 71 -1.76 -12.42 21.88
C ARG A 71 -1.44 -11.07 21.24
N PHE A 72 -1.95 -10.02 21.84
CA PHE A 72 -1.75 -8.65 21.38
C PHE A 72 -0.67 -7.95 22.20
N ALA A 73 0.30 -7.35 21.54
CA ALA A 73 1.32 -6.50 22.13
C ALA A 73 0.85 -5.06 22.28
N THR A 74 -0.06 -4.62 21.40
CA THR A 74 -0.62 -3.26 21.37
C THR A 74 -2.15 -3.30 21.44
N LYS A 75 -2.76 -2.13 21.43
CA LYS A 75 -4.22 -1.98 21.25
C LYS A 75 -4.55 -1.38 19.88
N SER A 76 -3.62 -1.49 18.94
CA SER A 76 -3.76 -0.91 17.62
C SER A 76 -4.68 -1.77 16.75
N ASP A 77 -5.50 -1.11 15.94
CA ASP A 77 -6.26 -1.76 14.88
C ASP A 77 -5.37 -2.32 13.75
N THR A 78 -4.15 -1.80 13.61
CA THR A 78 -3.13 -2.36 12.71
C THR A 78 -2.75 -3.79 13.10
N GLU A 79 -2.53 -4.05 14.39
CA GLU A 79 -2.21 -5.39 14.89
C GLU A 79 -3.38 -6.35 14.72
N VAL A 80 -4.62 -5.84 14.84
CA VAL A 80 -5.83 -6.62 14.55
C VAL A 80 -5.81 -7.15 13.12
N ILE A 81 -5.35 -6.38 12.14
CA ILE A 81 -5.29 -6.82 10.74
C ILE A 81 -4.29 -7.99 10.60
N VAL A 82 -3.14 -7.93 11.28
CA VAL A 82 -2.13 -8.99 11.25
C VAL A 82 -2.71 -10.30 11.79
N HIS A 83 -3.27 -10.27 13.01
CA HIS A 83 -3.85 -11.48 13.62
C HIS A 83 -5.09 -11.99 12.88
N ALA A 84 -5.88 -11.09 12.27
CA ALA A 84 -6.98 -11.47 11.42
C ALA A 84 -6.51 -12.21 10.14
N TRP A 85 -5.39 -11.77 9.56
CA TRP A 85 -4.76 -12.47 8.44
C TRP A 85 -4.26 -13.86 8.85
N GLU A 86 -3.63 -13.99 10.00
CA GLU A 86 -3.19 -15.28 10.52
C GLU A 86 -4.37 -16.25 10.69
N GLN A 87 -5.47 -15.76 11.29
CA GLN A 87 -6.63 -16.57 11.65
C GLN A 87 -7.50 -16.94 10.45
N TRP A 88 -7.74 -15.99 9.53
CA TRP A 88 -8.76 -16.13 8.47
C TRP A 88 -8.20 -15.97 7.04
N GLY A 89 -6.93 -15.64 6.89
CA GLY A 89 -6.34 -15.36 5.58
C GLY A 89 -7.07 -14.22 4.87
N GLU A 90 -7.28 -14.37 3.57
CA GLU A 90 -7.94 -13.35 2.73
C GLU A 90 -9.36 -13.00 3.20
N ALA A 91 -10.07 -13.93 3.84
CA ALA A 91 -11.42 -13.70 4.35
C ALA A 91 -11.47 -12.71 5.54
N CYS A 92 -10.32 -12.31 6.10
CA CYS A 92 -10.25 -11.32 7.18
C CYS A 92 -10.95 -10.01 6.81
N VAL A 93 -10.88 -9.58 5.55
CA VAL A 93 -11.49 -8.32 5.08
C VAL A 93 -13.02 -8.31 5.18
N GLU A 94 -13.65 -9.46 5.18
CA GLU A 94 -15.11 -9.57 5.31
C GLU A 94 -15.59 -9.21 6.72
N ARG A 95 -14.69 -9.31 7.71
CA ARG A 95 -14.96 -9.01 9.11
C ARG A 95 -14.73 -7.56 9.49
N PHE A 96 -14.00 -6.81 8.64
CA PHE A 96 -13.65 -5.43 8.93
C PHE A 96 -14.80 -4.48 8.63
N ARG A 97 -15.08 -3.60 9.58
CA ARG A 97 -15.94 -2.44 9.43
C ARG A 97 -15.09 -1.20 9.62
N GLY A 98 -15.01 -0.35 8.60
CA GLY A 98 -14.14 0.82 8.66
C GLY A 98 -13.83 1.42 7.31
N MET A 99 -12.94 2.37 7.32
CA MET A 99 -12.35 2.98 6.15
C MET A 99 -10.87 2.63 6.13
N PHE A 100 -10.41 1.89 5.14
CA PHE A 100 -9.05 1.37 5.17
C PHE A 100 -8.45 1.10 3.80
N ALA A 101 -7.13 1.21 3.75
CA ALA A 101 -6.28 0.60 2.74
C ALA A 101 -5.03 0.06 3.44
N PHE A 102 -4.67 -1.18 3.17
CA PHE A 102 -3.45 -1.76 3.71
C PHE A 102 -2.74 -2.64 2.70
N VAL A 103 -1.45 -2.82 2.96
CA VAL A 103 -0.61 -3.78 2.28
C VAL A 103 0.13 -4.58 3.34
N LEU A 104 -0.04 -5.89 3.30
CA LEU A 104 0.56 -6.84 4.21
C LEU A 104 1.48 -7.78 3.42
N TRP A 105 2.73 -7.88 3.83
CA TRP A 105 3.72 -8.81 3.34
C TRP A 105 3.91 -9.94 4.35
N ASP A 106 3.49 -11.13 3.98
CA ASP A 106 3.71 -12.36 4.75
C ASP A 106 5.00 -13.01 4.25
N ARG A 107 6.07 -12.88 5.02
CA ARG A 107 7.41 -13.42 4.71
C ARG A 107 7.42 -14.94 4.68
N ASN A 108 6.60 -15.57 5.52
CA ASN A 108 6.55 -17.04 5.64
C ASN A 108 5.85 -17.67 4.45
N ARG A 109 4.76 -17.04 3.97
CA ARG A 109 4.01 -17.49 2.80
C ARG A 109 4.51 -16.89 1.50
N GLN A 110 5.44 -15.92 1.56
CA GLN A 110 5.90 -15.11 0.43
C GLN A 110 4.73 -14.50 -0.36
N THR A 111 3.75 -13.98 0.36
CA THR A 111 2.51 -13.46 -0.18
C THR A 111 2.35 -11.99 0.16
N LEU A 112 2.08 -11.18 -0.85
CA LEU A 112 1.68 -9.79 -0.67
C LEU A 112 0.16 -9.69 -0.77
N PHE A 113 -0.50 -9.31 0.33
CA PHE A 113 -1.93 -9.12 0.38
C PHE A 113 -2.26 -7.63 0.45
N MET A 114 -3.10 -7.16 -0.47
CA MET A 114 -3.52 -5.77 -0.55
C MET A 114 -5.04 -5.70 -0.47
N ALA A 115 -5.55 -4.84 0.39
CA ALA A 115 -6.98 -4.62 0.49
C ALA A 115 -7.34 -3.16 0.69
N ARG A 116 -8.55 -2.83 0.28
CA ARG A 116 -9.14 -1.50 0.37
C ARG A 116 -10.60 -1.61 0.78
N ASP A 117 -11.09 -0.65 1.55
CA ASP A 117 -12.50 -0.62 1.95
C ASP A 117 -13.45 -0.57 0.74
N ARG A 118 -14.66 -1.12 0.91
CA ARG A 118 -15.64 -1.31 -0.17
C ARG A 118 -16.05 -0.01 -0.84
N MET A 119 -16.07 1.10 -0.09
CA MET A 119 -16.46 2.42 -0.60
C MET A 119 -15.26 3.16 -1.21
N GLY A 120 -14.04 2.63 -1.04
CA GLY A 120 -12.83 3.25 -1.53
C GLY A 120 -12.51 4.58 -0.87
N VAL A 121 -12.85 4.75 0.41
CA VAL A 121 -12.59 5.98 1.17
C VAL A 121 -11.08 6.24 1.28
N LYS A 122 -10.31 5.17 1.58
CA LYS A 122 -8.86 5.29 1.60
C LYS A 122 -8.26 4.91 0.25
N PRO A 123 -7.39 5.76 -0.32
CA PRO A 123 -6.79 5.46 -1.62
C PRO A 123 -5.74 4.35 -1.54
N LEU A 124 -5.74 3.48 -2.56
CA LEU A 124 -4.69 2.50 -2.82
C LEU A 124 -4.50 2.41 -4.33
N TYR A 125 -3.30 2.72 -4.79
CA TYR A 125 -2.89 2.61 -6.19
C TYR A 125 -1.83 1.53 -6.32
N TYR A 126 -1.84 0.80 -7.42
CA TYR A 126 -0.79 -0.16 -7.72
C TYR A 126 -0.49 -0.21 -9.21
N ALA A 127 0.69 -0.68 -9.56
CA ALA A 127 1.11 -0.90 -10.92
C ALA A 127 2.04 -2.12 -10.98
N LEU A 128 1.79 -3.00 -11.94
CA LEU A 128 2.70 -4.10 -12.26
C LEU A 128 3.54 -3.70 -13.47
N LEU A 129 4.85 -3.66 -13.28
CA LEU A 129 5.79 -3.31 -14.33
C LEU A 129 6.12 -4.52 -15.21
N ALA A 130 6.70 -4.26 -16.39
CA ALA A 130 7.04 -5.31 -17.35
C ALA A 130 8.11 -6.30 -16.85
N ASP A 131 8.92 -5.90 -15.87
CA ASP A 131 9.93 -6.72 -15.22
C ASP A 131 9.38 -7.57 -14.06
N GLY A 132 8.06 -7.52 -13.82
CA GLY A 132 7.40 -8.22 -12.72
C GLY A 132 7.39 -7.45 -11.40
N THR A 133 7.99 -6.25 -11.34
CA THR A 133 7.96 -5.42 -10.13
C THR A 133 6.55 -4.90 -9.87
N LEU A 134 6.00 -5.15 -8.68
CA LEU A 134 4.75 -4.59 -8.22
C LEU A 134 5.00 -3.33 -7.39
N LEU A 135 4.45 -2.21 -7.82
CA LEU A 135 4.46 -0.95 -7.10
C LEU A 135 3.11 -0.70 -6.45
N PHE A 136 3.11 -0.13 -5.25
CA PHE A 136 1.88 0.33 -4.60
C PHE A 136 2.10 1.63 -3.82
N GLY A 137 1.02 2.32 -3.51
CA GLY A 137 1.07 3.55 -2.73
C GLY A 137 -0.30 4.18 -2.51
N SER A 138 -0.38 5.07 -1.53
CA SER A 138 -1.60 5.85 -1.24
C SER A 138 -1.82 7.03 -2.19
N GLU A 139 -0.86 7.36 -3.04
CA GLU A 139 -0.96 8.42 -4.04
C GLU A 139 -0.27 8.03 -5.34
N LEU A 140 -0.89 8.40 -6.46
CA LEU A 140 -0.37 8.10 -7.79
C LEU A 140 1.04 8.67 -8.01
N LYS A 141 1.33 9.87 -7.48
CA LYS A 141 2.67 10.48 -7.60
C LYS A 141 3.78 9.66 -6.94
N SER A 142 3.46 8.82 -5.93
CA SER A 142 4.46 7.95 -5.33
C SER A 142 4.88 6.84 -6.29
N LEU A 143 3.97 6.32 -7.11
CA LEU A 143 4.29 5.34 -8.15
C LEU A 143 5.10 6.00 -9.27
N LEU A 144 4.73 7.21 -9.70
CA LEU A 144 5.43 7.98 -10.73
C LEU A 144 6.86 8.38 -10.30
N ALA A 145 7.13 8.46 -9.00
CA ALA A 145 8.45 8.74 -8.45
C ALA A 145 9.37 7.51 -8.41
N TYR A 146 8.89 6.33 -8.81
CA TYR A 146 9.73 5.13 -8.87
C TYR A 146 10.78 5.28 -9.97
N ARG A 147 12.03 5.03 -9.59
CA ARG A 147 13.19 5.06 -10.48
C ARG A 147 13.80 3.67 -10.53
N GLY A 148 13.24 2.71 -11.18
CA GLY A 148 13.71 1.33 -11.22
C GLY A 148 15.22 1.11 -11.04
N PRO A 149 15.73 -0.08 -10.93
CA PRO A 149 17.15 -0.37 -10.72
C PRO A 149 18.05 0.23 -11.81
N HIS A 150 17.49 0.64 -12.94
CA HIS A 150 18.20 1.25 -14.08
C HIS A 150 17.95 2.76 -14.28
N GLY A 151 17.34 3.44 -13.29
CA GLY A 151 17.38 4.90 -13.19
C GLY A 151 16.57 5.72 -14.19
N ALA A 152 15.67 5.12 -14.97
CA ALA A 152 14.86 5.84 -15.94
C ALA A 152 13.38 5.52 -15.77
N ALA A 153 12.58 6.51 -15.28
CA ALA A 153 11.17 6.52 -15.64
C ALA A 153 11.11 6.73 -17.17
N ARG A 154 10.59 5.75 -17.92
CA ARG A 154 10.21 6.02 -19.31
C ARG A 154 9.11 7.07 -19.27
N GLU A 155 9.39 8.24 -19.79
CA GLU A 155 8.33 9.16 -20.19
C GLU A 155 7.39 8.41 -21.14
N PRO A 156 6.07 8.52 -20.98
CA PRO A 156 5.16 8.01 -21.98
C PRO A 156 5.55 8.67 -23.31
N ASP A 157 5.92 7.85 -24.31
CA ASP A 157 6.25 8.30 -25.64
C ASP A 157 5.06 9.07 -26.23
N GLY A 158 5.14 10.38 -26.14
CA GLY A 158 4.14 11.31 -26.65
C GLY A 158 4.20 11.48 -28.15
N ARG A 159 4.48 10.45 -28.91
CA ARG A 159 4.29 10.48 -30.35
C ARG A 159 2.80 10.46 -30.68
N ARG A 160 2.24 11.64 -30.71
CA ARG A 160 1.06 11.89 -31.51
C ARG A 160 1.50 11.81 -32.98
N ASP A 161 1.03 10.79 -33.66
CA ASP A 161 1.06 10.74 -35.10
C ASP A 161 0.33 11.97 -35.65
N ARG A 162 1.10 12.98 -36.01
CA ARG A 162 0.63 14.05 -36.89
C ARG A 162 0.68 13.47 -38.29
N GLU A 163 -0.36 12.78 -38.70
CA GLU A 163 -0.63 12.59 -40.11
C GLU A 163 -0.81 13.95 -40.77
N GLN A 164 0.19 14.30 -41.53
CA GLN A 164 0.15 15.45 -42.45
C GLN A 164 -0.77 15.10 -43.61
N GLY A 165 -2.02 15.49 -43.49
CA GLY A 165 -2.92 15.57 -44.63
C GLY A 165 -2.53 16.78 -45.50
N GLN A 166 -1.58 16.61 -46.43
CA GLN A 166 -1.40 17.51 -47.55
C GLN A 166 -2.36 17.11 -48.66
N GLY A 167 -3.55 17.67 -48.63
CA GLY A 167 -4.44 17.71 -49.78
C GLY A 167 -4.04 18.85 -50.72
N GLY A 168 -3.29 18.52 -51.76
CA GLY A 168 -3.03 19.44 -52.86
C GLY A 168 -4.32 19.69 -53.69
N CYS A 169 -4.77 20.94 -53.69
CA CYS A 169 -5.78 21.42 -54.64
C CYS A 169 -5.04 21.94 -55.87
N GLY A 170 -5.00 21.11 -56.93
CA GLY A 170 -4.58 21.55 -58.26
C GLY A 170 -5.77 22.20 -58.96
N ALA A 171 -5.63 23.50 -59.21
CA ALA A 171 -6.45 24.18 -60.17
C ALA A 171 -5.76 24.14 -61.54
N ASP A 172 -6.50 23.69 -62.54
CA ASP A 172 -6.16 23.99 -63.94
C ASP A 172 -7.44 24.18 -64.77
N SER A 173 -7.48 25.39 -65.36
CA SER A 173 -8.10 25.85 -66.59
C SER A 173 -9.61 25.72 -66.78
#